data_171295cc6be7b3dc4ea8722ceea58db8
#
_entry.id   171295cc6be7b3dc4ea8722ceea58db8
#
_cell.length_a   1.000
_cell.length_b   1.000
_cell.length_c   1.000
_cell.angle_alpha   90.00
_cell.angle_beta   90.00
_cell.angle_gamma   90.00
#
_symmetry.space_group_name_H-M   'P 1'
#
loop_
_entity.id
_entity.type
_entity.pdbx_description
1 polymer ?
#
loop_
_entity_poly.entity_id
_entity_poly.type
_entity_poly.pdbx_seq_one_letter_code
_entity_poly.pdbx_strand_id
1 'polypeptide(L)'
;MIEMDISKDAFESYSAEDTELGLDLDKVKGVLKLAGSGETIKMEQDDSTGKLVFKVGNITRRMSLIDTTGMNDPKVPQLNLTATIIVPIEELQKGIRAVESISDHITLKAGPEFFELSCEGDTDSVSLKLDNGAAKISTDTDVCSMFPPEYLANIIKAIPGGTQVDIELDNDYPVKLVFALADGAAKVSYLLAPRIESE
;
A
#
# COMPACT_ATOMS: atom_id res chain seq x y z
N MET A 1 -1.27 1.72 8.26
CA MET A 1 -0.41 0.52 8.43
C MET A 1 -0.15 -0.10 7.07
N ILE A 2 1.05 -0.62 6.83
CA ILE A 2 1.41 -1.33 5.60
C ILE A 2 1.94 -2.71 6.01
N GLU A 3 1.46 -3.74 5.34
CA GLU A 3 1.97 -5.10 5.42
C GLU A 3 2.38 -5.54 4.02
N MET A 4 3.55 -6.13 3.89
CA MET A 4 4.04 -6.67 2.63
C MET A 4 4.52 -8.10 2.86
N ASP A 5 3.95 -9.02 2.12
CA ASP A 5 4.31 -10.42 2.12
C ASP A 5 5.03 -10.77 0.82
N ILE A 6 6.26 -11.25 0.90
CA ILE A 6 7.07 -11.56 -0.26
C ILE A 6 7.38 -13.05 -0.24
N SER A 7 6.87 -13.78 -1.22
CA SER A 7 7.16 -15.21 -1.39
C SER A 7 8.65 -15.43 -1.58
N LYS A 8 9.17 -16.54 -1.02
CA LYS A 8 10.54 -17.00 -1.31
C LYS A 8 10.83 -17.15 -2.81
N ASP A 9 9.79 -17.42 -3.60
CA ASP A 9 9.90 -17.60 -5.06
C ASP A 9 10.15 -16.27 -5.79
N ALA A 10 10.04 -15.12 -5.12
CA ALA A 10 10.44 -13.81 -5.65
C ALA A 10 11.96 -13.61 -5.69
N PHE A 11 12.73 -14.50 -5.06
CA PHE A 11 14.18 -14.40 -4.96
C PHE A 11 14.88 -15.45 -5.83
N GLU A 12 16.01 -15.10 -6.41
CA GLU A 12 16.88 -16.06 -7.12
C GLU A 12 17.37 -17.18 -6.19
N SER A 13 17.62 -16.84 -4.92
CA SER A 13 17.91 -17.78 -3.86
C SER A 13 17.44 -17.23 -2.52
N TYR A 14 16.86 -18.08 -1.68
CA TYR A 14 16.38 -17.71 -0.37
C TYR A 14 16.75 -18.79 0.63
N SER A 15 17.42 -18.39 1.72
CA SER A 15 17.72 -19.25 2.86
C SER A 15 17.77 -18.38 4.11
N ALA A 16 16.78 -18.51 4.96
CA ALA A 16 16.70 -17.80 6.23
C ALA A 16 15.97 -18.67 7.26
N GLU A 17 16.32 -18.51 8.53
CA GLU A 17 15.53 -18.97 9.65
C GLU A 17 14.50 -17.91 9.99
N ASP A 18 13.42 -18.31 10.70
CA ASP A 18 12.40 -17.39 11.16
C ASP A 18 13.00 -16.43 12.20
N THR A 19 13.05 -15.16 11.86
CA THR A 19 13.68 -14.11 12.68
C THR A 19 13.04 -12.75 12.44
N GLU A 20 13.07 -11.89 13.45
CA GLU A 20 12.62 -10.50 13.38
C GLU A 20 13.82 -9.57 13.22
N LEU A 21 13.77 -8.67 12.26
CA LEU A 21 14.81 -7.69 11.97
C LEU A 21 14.23 -6.28 11.96
N GLY A 22 14.67 -5.42 12.87
CA GLY A 22 14.38 -3.99 12.84
C GLY A 22 15.22 -3.28 11.78
N LEU A 23 14.59 -2.64 10.80
CA LEU A 23 15.25 -2.01 9.65
C LEU A 23 14.89 -0.53 9.53
N ASP A 24 15.91 0.28 9.24
CA ASP A 24 15.73 1.66 8.77
C ASP A 24 15.43 1.63 7.26
N LEU A 25 14.18 1.87 6.90
CA LEU A 25 13.71 1.78 5.51
C LEU A 25 14.38 2.80 4.58
N ASP A 26 14.78 3.98 5.08
CA ASP A 26 15.49 4.96 4.25
C ASP A 26 16.89 4.47 3.89
N LYS A 27 17.55 3.78 4.81
CA LYS A 27 18.84 3.13 4.54
C LYS A 27 18.70 1.97 3.57
N VAL A 28 17.67 1.13 3.73
CA VAL A 28 17.36 0.04 2.78
C VAL A 28 17.10 0.61 1.40
N LYS A 29 16.22 1.60 1.29
CA LYS A 29 15.94 2.31 0.02
C LYS A 29 17.21 2.89 -0.62
N GLY A 30 18.12 3.42 0.20
CA GLY A 30 19.42 3.91 -0.26
C GLY A 30 20.32 2.82 -0.84
N VAL A 31 20.19 1.57 -0.36
CA VAL A 31 20.92 0.41 -0.95
C VAL A 31 20.27 -0.03 -2.25
N LEU A 32 18.94 -0.18 -2.24
CA LEU A 32 18.20 -0.64 -3.43
C LEU A 32 18.42 0.27 -4.64
N LYS A 33 18.62 1.57 -4.42
CA LYS A 33 18.93 2.54 -5.47
C LYS A 33 20.34 2.40 -6.08
N LEU A 34 21.24 1.63 -5.47
CA LEU A 34 22.59 1.39 -6.00
C LEU A 34 22.58 0.34 -7.12
N ALA A 35 21.60 -0.55 -7.13
CA ALA A 35 21.48 -1.58 -8.15
C ALA A 35 20.99 -1.00 -9.47
N GLY A 36 21.70 -1.33 -10.54
CA GLY A 36 21.25 -1.11 -11.91
C GLY A 36 20.17 -2.11 -12.32
N SER A 37 19.55 -1.85 -13.48
CA SER A 37 18.55 -2.78 -14.03
C SER A 37 19.15 -4.17 -14.28
N GLY A 38 18.54 -5.20 -13.72
CA GLY A 38 19.02 -6.60 -13.84
C GLY A 38 20.20 -6.95 -12.95
N GLU A 39 20.60 -6.07 -12.05
CA GLU A 39 21.69 -6.36 -11.10
C GLU A 39 21.13 -7.00 -9.82
N THR A 40 21.76 -8.11 -9.40
CA THR A 40 21.35 -8.85 -8.21
C THR A 40 21.84 -8.16 -6.93
N ILE A 41 20.96 -8.03 -5.96
CA ILE A 41 21.27 -7.59 -4.59
C ILE A 41 21.31 -8.82 -3.69
N LYS A 42 22.46 -9.09 -3.07
CA LYS A 42 22.56 -10.09 -2.02
C LYS A 42 22.37 -9.42 -0.66
N MET A 43 21.49 -9.99 0.16
CA MET A 43 21.25 -9.57 1.53
C MET A 43 21.53 -10.76 2.47
N GLU A 44 22.34 -10.55 3.49
CA GLU A 44 22.66 -11.58 4.48
C GLU A 44 22.86 -10.96 5.87
N GLN A 45 22.46 -11.67 6.90
CA GLN A 45 22.79 -11.30 8.28
C GLN A 45 24.19 -11.82 8.61
N ASP A 46 25.02 -10.96 9.18
CA ASP A 46 26.34 -11.32 9.72
C ASP A 46 26.18 -11.61 11.22
N ASP A 47 26.14 -12.88 11.57
CA ASP A 47 25.94 -13.34 12.95
C ASP A 47 27.05 -12.89 13.90
N SER A 48 28.28 -12.66 13.37
CA SER A 48 29.41 -12.23 14.17
C SER A 48 29.32 -10.79 14.64
N THR A 49 28.67 -9.92 13.84
CA THR A 49 28.52 -8.49 14.11
C THR A 49 27.09 -8.06 14.38
N GLY A 50 26.10 -8.93 14.19
CA GLY A 50 24.68 -8.62 14.29
C GLY A 50 24.22 -7.59 13.27
N LYS A 51 24.91 -7.45 12.14
CA LYS A 51 24.60 -6.47 11.10
C LYS A 51 23.96 -7.11 9.89
N LEU A 52 23.11 -6.36 9.21
CA LEU A 52 22.63 -6.72 7.89
C LEU A 52 23.61 -6.24 6.83
N VAL A 53 24.04 -7.13 5.96
CA VAL A 53 25.03 -6.89 4.91
C VAL A 53 24.36 -6.98 3.56
N PHE A 54 24.50 -5.93 2.77
CA PHE A 54 24.07 -5.87 1.38
C PHE A 54 25.27 -5.86 0.45
N LYS A 55 25.20 -6.65 -0.62
CA LYS A 55 26.20 -6.67 -1.69
C LYS A 55 25.50 -6.36 -3.02
N VAL A 56 26.02 -5.35 -3.72
CA VAL A 56 25.55 -4.90 -5.03
C VAL A 56 26.79 -4.69 -5.90
N GLY A 57 27.02 -5.55 -6.87
CA GLY A 57 28.27 -5.55 -7.64
C GLY A 57 29.49 -5.58 -6.71
N ASN A 58 30.37 -4.58 -6.81
CA ASN A 58 31.58 -4.44 -5.98
C ASN A 58 31.34 -3.67 -4.66
N ILE A 59 30.10 -3.24 -4.40
CA ILE A 59 29.76 -2.46 -3.21
C ILE A 59 29.27 -3.40 -2.11
N THR A 60 29.87 -3.27 -0.92
CA THR A 60 29.36 -3.92 0.29
C THR A 60 28.95 -2.87 1.30
N ARG A 61 27.69 -2.87 1.69
CA ARG A 61 27.17 -1.99 2.73
C ARG A 61 26.72 -2.81 3.94
N ARG A 62 27.19 -2.41 5.12
CA ARG A 62 26.82 -3.00 6.40
C ARG A 62 25.92 -2.03 7.16
N MET A 63 24.78 -2.52 7.64
CA MET A 63 23.76 -1.73 8.32
C MET A 63 23.51 -2.32 9.71
N SER A 64 23.53 -1.49 10.73
CA SER A 64 23.08 -1.90 12.06
C SER A 64 21.58 -2.07 12.07
N LEU A 65 21.09 -3.10 12.72
CA LEU A 65 19.67 -3.31 12.98
C LEU A 65 19.18 -2.33 14.04
N ILE A 66 17.89 -2.05 13.99
CA ILE A 66 17.19 -1.29 15.02
C ILE A 66 16.75 -2.28 16.10
N ASP A 67 16.94 -1.92 17.36
CA ASP A 67 16.43 -2.72 18.48
C ASP A 67 14.89 -2.69 18.47
N THR A 68 14.30 -3.87 18.32
CA THR A 68 12.83 -4.07 18.34
C THR A 68 12.31 -4.40 19.74
N THR A 69 13.20 -4.49 20.73
CA THR A 69 12.81 -4.82 22.12
C THR A 69 11.81 -3.78 22.65
N GLY A 70 10.61 -4.23 22.98
CA GLY A 70 9.53 -3.37 23.44
C GLY A 70 8.72 -2.68 22.33
N MET A 71 9.03 -2.89 21.07
CA MET A 71 8.13 -2.58 19.97
C MET A 71 7.03 -3.65 19.96
N ASN A 72 5.78 -3.22 20.06
CA ASN A 72 4.65 -4.11 19.82
C ASN A 72 4.21 -3.90 18.37
N ASP A 73 4.12 -5.00 17.63
CA ASP A 73 3.48 -4.95 16.33
C ASP A 73 2.05 -4.42 16.47
N PRO A 74 1.67 -3.40 15.70
CA PRO A 74 0.31 -2.94 15.72
C PRO A 74 -0.59 -4.11 15.31
N LYS A 75 -1.52 -4.50 16.20
CA LYS A 75 -2.49 -5.54 15.86
C LYS A 75 -3.32 -5.07 14.67
N VAL A 76 -3.29 -5.84 13.60
CA VAL A 76 -4.21 -5.63 12.47
C VAL A 76 -5.63 -5.86 12.99
N PRO A 77 -6.52 -4.86 12.99
CA PRO A 77 -7.89 -5.10 13.40
C PRO A 77 -8.54 -6.11 12.44
N GLN A 78 -9.32 -7.03 12.97
CA GLN A 78 -10.17 -7.86 12.14
C GLN A 78 -11.35 -6.99 11.69
N LEU A 79 -11.32 -6.56 10.44
CA LEU A 79 -12.36 -5.75 9.84
C LEU A 79 -13.24 -6.64 8.96
N ASN A 80 -14.55 -6.55 9.17
CA ASN A 80 -15.53 -7.12 8.26
C ASN A 80 -16.02 -5.99 7.35
N LEU A 81 -15.29 -5.74 6.27
CA LEU A 81 -15.64 -4.74 5.28
C LEU A 81 -16.59 -5.36 4.27
N THR A 82 -17.75 -4.73 4.05
CA THR A 82 -18.87 -5.34 3.30
C THR A 82 -18.82 -5.09 1.81
N ALA A 83 -18.07 -4.09 1.36
CA ALA A 83 -17.88 -3.80 -0.05
C ALA A 83 -16.47 -4.19 -0.51
N THR A 84 -16.38 -4.86 -1.67
CA THR A 84 -15.13 -5.15 -2.37
C THR A 84 -15.19 -4.60 -3.77
N ILE A 85 -14.20 -3.79 -4.16
CA ILE A 85 -14.09 -3.19 -5.47
C ILE A 85 -12.71 -3.53 -6.06
N ILE A 86 -12.69 -4.10 -7.25
CA ILE A 86 -11.43 -4.34 -7.98
C ILE A 86 -11.36 -3.34 -9.12
N VAL A 87 -10.33 -2.50 -9.12
CA VAL A 87 -10.20 -1.38 -10.04
C VAL A 87 -8.78 -1.30 -10.62
N PRO A 88 -8.62 -0.94 -11.91
CA PRO A 88 -7.31 -0.62 -12.46
C PRO A 88 -6.68 0.57 -11.74
N ILE A 89 -5.38 0.48 -11.43
CA ILE A 89 -4.66 1.55 -10.72
C ILE A 89 -4.74 2.90 -11.44
N GLU A 90 -4.81 2.90 -12.76
CA GLU A 90 -4.87 4.10 -13.59
C GLU A 90 -6.10 4.94 -13.27
N GLU A 91 -7.25 4.32 -13.01
CA GLU A 91 -8.48 5.04 -12.66
C GLU A 91 -8.34 5.69 -11.27
N LEU A 92 -7.77 4.98 -10.29
CA LEU A 92 -7.48 5.56 -8.98
C LEU A 92 -6.47 6.71 -9.07
N GLN A 93 -5.38 6.54 -9.84
CA GLN A 93 -4.38 7.58 -10.04
C GLN A 93 -4.98 8.84 -10.68
N LYS A 94 -5.88 8.67 -11.64
CA LYS A 94 -6.60 9.77 -12.29
C LYS A 94 -7.53 10.51 -11.32
N GLY A 95 -8.34 9.77 -10.57
CA GLY A 95 -9.27 10.34 -9.60
C GLY A 95 -8.55 11.09 -8.47
N ILE A 96 -7.54 10.48 -7.88
CA ILE A 96 -6.79 11.08 -6.76
C ILE A 96 -6.02 12.33 -7.20
N ARG A 97 -5.39 12.33 -8.37
CA ARG A 97 -4.75 13.55 -8.90
C ARG A 97 -5.73 14.71 -9.08
N ALA A 98 -6.97 14.42 -9.45
CA ALA A 98 -7.99 15.44 -9.62
C ALA A 98 -8.42 16.07 -8.28
N VAL A 99 -8.33 15.31 -7.18
CA VAL A 99 -8.73 15.75 -5.83
C VAL A 99 -7.63 16.51 -5.10
N GLU A 100 -6.34 16.16 -5.33
CA GLU A 100 -5.18 16.65 -4.52
C GLU A 100 -5.13 18.18 -4.36
N SER A 101 -5.68 18.95 -5.29
CA SER A 101 -5.65 20.43 -5.28
C SER A 101 -6.95 21.08 -4.81
N ILE A 102 -7.99 20.30 -4.48
CA ILE A 102 -9.35 20.83 -4.26
C ILE A 102 -9.76 20.75 -2.80
N SER A 103 -9.44 19.64 -2.11
CA SER A 103 -9.96 19.38 -0.77
C SER A 103 -8.95 18.67 0.11
N ASP A 104 -9.08 18.83 1.43
CA ASP A 104 -8.31 18.11 2.44
C ASP A 104 -8.94 16.76 2.81
N HIS A 105 -10.02 16.37 2.13
CA HIS A 105 -10.68 15.08 2.27
C HIS A 105 -11.15 14.54 0.92
N ILE A 106 -11.22 13.23 0.83
CA ILE A 106 -11.76 12.47 -0.29
C ILE A 106 -12.77 11.48 0.23
N THR A 107 -13.91 11.42 -0.42
CA THR A 107 -14.97 10.47 -0.13
C THR A 107 -14.87 9.29 -1.08
N LEU A 108 -14.82 8.07 -0.53
CA LEU A 108 -14.98 6.83 -1.27
C LEU A 108 -16.36 6.27 -0.97
N LYS A 109 -17.15 6.05 -2.01
CA LYS A 109 -18.50 5.49 -1.92
C LYS A 109 -18.63 4.30 -2.86
N ALA A 110 -19.23 3.23 -2.39
CA ALA A 110 -19.58 2.10 -3.24
C ALA A 110 -21.04 1.71 -3.03
N GLY A 111 -21.67 1.28 -4.09
CA GLY A 111 -23.00 0.67 -4.11
C GLY A 111 -23.02 -0.48 -5.11
N PRO A 112 -24.10 -1.26 -5.21
CA PRO A 112 -24.18 -2.46 -6.05
C PRO A 112 -23.78 -2.27 -7.51
N GLU A 113 -23.93 -1.05 -8.05
CA GLU A 113 -23.69 -0.75 -9.46
C GLU A 113 -22.59 0.30 -9.70
N PHE A 114 -21.99 0.86 -8.64
CA PHE A 114 -21.01 1.92 -8.80
C PHE A 114 -19.97 1.96 -7.70
N PHE A 115 -18.79 2.46 -8.07
CA PHE A 115 -17.79 2.97 -7.15
C PHE A 115 -17.53 4.44 -7.49
N GLU A 116 -17.51 5.30 -6.49
CA GLU A 116 -17.32 6.73 -6.65
C GLU A 116 -16.24 7.24 -5.72
N LEU A 117 -15.35 8.04 -6.29
CA LEU A 117 -14.35 8.81 -5.61
C LEU A 117 -14.66 10.27 -5.83
N SER A 118 -14.95 11.03 -4.77
CA SER A 118 -15.37 12.42 -4.89
C SER A 118 -14.76 13.30 -3.80
N CYS A 119 -14.74 14.59 -4.07
CA CYS A 119 -14.48 15.62 -3.07
C CYS A 119 -15.24 16.90 -3.39
N GLU A 120 -15.48 17.68 -2.36
CA GLU A 120 -16.00 19.04 -2.45
C GLU A 120 -15.00 20.01 -1.82
N GLY A 121 -14.66 21.06 -2.52
CA GLY A 121 -13.91 22.20 -2.04
C GLY A 121 -14.79 23.45 -1.97
N ASP A 122 -14.22 24.58 -1.62
CA ASP A 122 -14.98 25.84 -1.47
C ASP A 122 -15.61 26.33 -2.77
N THR A 123 -14.97 26.10 -3.91
CA THR A 123 -15.39 26.60 -5.23
C THR A 123 -15.55 25.50 -6.28
N ASP A 124 -14.91 24.36 -6.07
CA ASP A 124 -14.80 23.29 -7.05
C ASP A 124 -15.20 21.95 -6.43
N SER A 125 -15.67 21.04 -7.25
CA SER A 125 -15.92 19.65 -6.86
C SER A 125 -15.42 18.69 -7.93
N VAL A 126 -15.03 17.49 -7.51
CA VAL A 126 -14.66 16.39 -8.41
C VAL A 126 -15.42 15.14 -8.04
N SER A 127 -15.89 14.42 -9.04
CA SER A 127 -16.42 13.07 -8.93
C SER A 127 -15.86 12.20 -10.06
N LEU A 128 -15.29 11.09 -9.69
CA LEU A 128 -14.95 9.97 -10.58
C LEU A 128 -15.89 8.82 -10.23
N LYS A 129 -16.79 8.47 -11.15
CA LYS A 129 -17.73 7.36 -10.96
C LYS A 129 -17.43 6.24 -11.96
N LEU A 130 -17.25 5.04 -11.45
CA LEU A 130 -17.01 3.82 -12.20
C LEU A 130 -18.21 2.88 -12.03
N ASP A 131 -18.64 2.27 -13.12
CA ASP A 131 -19.66 1.22 -13.13
C ASP A 131 -19.03 -0.19 -13.17
N ASN A 132 -19.86 -1.21 -13.20
CA ASN A 132 -19.43 -2.61 -13.29
C ASN A 132 -18.70 -2.97 -14.60
N GLY A 133 -18.66 -2.08 -15.58
CA GLY A 133 -17.85 -2.25 -16.81
C GLY A 133 -16.40 -1.77 -16.61
N ALA A 134 -16.19 -0.77 -15.78
CA ALA A 134 -14.88 -0.18 -15.50
C ALA A 134 -14.22 -0.73 -14.22
N ALA A 135 -15.00 -1.24 -13.27
CA ALA A 135 -14.55 -1.88 -12.03
C ALA A 135 -15.39 -3.14 -11.77
N LYS A 136 -14.85 -4.09 -11.00
CA LYS A 136 -15.66 -5.20 -10.48
C LYS A 136 -16.12 -4.84 -9.08
N ILE A 137 -17.42 -4.75 -8.87
CA ILE A 137 -18.00 -4.28 -7.61
C ILE A 137 -18.81 -5.41 -6.98
N SER A 138 -18.61 -5.65 -5.71
CA SER A 138 -19.32 -6.64 -4.91
C SER A 138 -19.72 -6.03 -3.59
N THR A 139 -20.97 -5.61 -3.49
CA THR A 139 -21.63 -5.14 -2.27
C THR A 139 -23.13 -5.23 -2.44
N ASP A 140 -23.87 -5.44 -1.36
CA ASP A 140 -25.33 -5.47 -1.35
C ASP A 140 -25.94 -4.15 -0.90
N THR A 141 -25.13 -3.25 -0.33
CA THR A 141 -25.56 -1.98 0.25
C THR A 141 -24.63 -0.85 -0.14
N ASP A 142 -25.13 0.38 -0.08
CA ASP A 142 -24.30 1.57 -0.19
C ASP A 142 -23.41 1.70 1.05
N VAL A 143 -22.12 1.94 0.83
CA VAL A 143 -21.12 2.23 1.87
C VAL A 143 -20.37 3.50 1.53
N CYS A 144 -19.94 4.24 2.55
CA CYS A 144 -19.26 5.52 2.40
C CYS A 144 -18.27 5.77 3.52
N SER A 145 -17.08 6.22 3.18
CA SER A 145 -16.06 6.67 4.14
C SER A 145 -15.22 7.80 3.57
N MET A 146 -14.70 8.66 4.46
CA MET A 146 -13.85 9.78 4.09
C MET A 146 -12.41 9.55 4.54
N PHE A 147 -11.46 10.04 3.74
CA PHE A 147 -10.04 9.83 3.98
C PHE A 147 -9.22 11.09 3.66
N PRO A 148 -8.04 11.28 4.30
CA PRO A 148 -7.09 12.30 3.87
C PRO A 148 -6.49 11.91 2.51
N PRO A 149 -6.59 12.77 1.46
CA PRO A 149 -6.14 12.45 0.11
C PRO A 149 -4.63 12.23 0.02
N GLU A 150 -3.84 12.93 0.84
CA GLU A 150 -2.38 12.84 0.84
C GLU A 150 -1.88 11.40 1.07
N TYR A 151 -2.48 10.67 2.02
CA TYR A 151 -2.08 9.28 2.30
C TYR A 151 -2.43 8.36 1.13
N LEU A 152 -3.64 8.49 0.56
CA LEU A 152 -4.03 7.71 -0.61
C LEU A 152 -3.13 8.01 -1.82
N ALA A 153 -2.80 9.28 -2.04
CA ALA A 153 -1.92 9.69 -3.12
C ALA A 153 -0.51 9.07 -3.00
N ASN A 154 0.04 9.05 -1.79
CA ASN A 154 1.36 8.46 -1.54
C ASN A 154 1.37 6.95 -1.79
N ILE A 155 0.31 6.22 -1.40
CA ILE A 155 0.16 4.80 -1.67
C ILE A 155 0.08 4.55 -3.17
N ILE A 156 -0.84 5.23 -3.83
CA ILE A 156 -1.18 5.01 -5.23
C ILE A 156 -0.03 5.37 -6.17
N LYS A 157 0.79 6.37 -5.81
CA LYS A 157 2.02 6.69 -6.54
C LYS A 157 3.05 5.56 -6.52
N ALA A 158 3.03 4.70 -5.52
CA ALA A 158 3.95 3.57 -5.40
C ALA A 158 3.52 2.32 -6.19
N ILE A 159 2.27 2.27 -6.65
CA ILE A 159 1.72 1.12 -7.37
C ILE A 159 2.05 1.24 -8.86
N PRO A 160 2.68 0.22 -9.47
CA PRO A 160 2.98 0.23 -10.89
C PRO A 160 1.73 0.26 -11.77
N GLY A 161 1.84 0.86 -12.96
CA GLY A 161 0.80 0.78 -13.98
C GLY A 161 0.48 -0.67 -14.38
N GLY A 162 -0.77 -0.92 -14.78
CA GLY A 162 -1.27 -2.25 -15.12
C GLY A 162 -1.67 -3.11 -13.92
N THR A 163 -1.52 -2.60 -12.69
CA THR A 163 -1.89 -3.32 -11.48
C THR A 163 -3.39 -3.19 -11.20
N GLN A 164 -4.03 -4.30 -10.83
CA GLN A 164 -5.37 -4.28 -10.24
C GLN A 164 -5.23 -4.04 -8.73
N VAL A 165 -6.11 -3.20 -8.20
CA VAL A 165 -6.17 -2.89 -6.77
C VAL A 165 -7.51 -3.35 -6.22
N ASP A 166 -7.48 -4.19 -5.21
CA ASP A 166 -8.66 -4.58 -4.45
C ASP A 166 -8.86 -3.55 -3.33
N ILE A 167 -10.03 -2.92 -3.32
CA ILE A 167 -10.46 -1.96 -2.31
C ILE A 167 -11.54 -2.63 -1.47
N GLU A 168 -11.30 -2.77 -0.18
CA GLU A 168 -12.31 -3.20 0.77
C GLU A 168 -12.78 -1.98 1.58
N LEU A 169 -14.09 -1.74 1.66
CA LEU A 169 -14.69 -0.52 2.21
C LEU A 169 -15.95 -0.83 3.02
N ASP A 170 -16.22 -0.01 4.05
CA ASP A 170 -17.46 0.03 4.79
C ASP A 170 -17.75 1.46 5.28
N ASN A 171 -18.91 1.67 5.93
CA ASN A 171 -19.31 2.98 6.45
C ASN A 171 -18.46 3.40 7.64
N ASP A 172 -17.76 4.53 7.53
CA ASP A 172 -16.91 5.12 8.59
C ASP A 172 -15.82 4.16 9.13
N TYR A 173 -15.45 3.17 8.32
CA TYR A 173 -14.39 2.21 8.63
C TYR A 173 -13.11 2.50 7.84
N PRO A 174 -11.96 1.95 8.31
CA PRO A 174 -10.73 2.02 7.53
C PRO A 174 -10.90 1.39 6.14
N VAL A 175 -10.31 2.02 5.12
CA VAL A 175 -10.18 1.40 3.81
C VAL A 175 -8.98 0.46 3.80
N LYS A 176 -9.17 -0.71 3.20
CA LYS A 176 -8.08 -1.65 2.95
C LYS A 176 -7.82 -1.73 1.45
N LEU A 177 -6.57 -1.48 1.06
CA LEU A 177 -6.11 -1.60 -0.32
C LEU A 177 -5.18 -2.81 -0.41
N VAL A 178 -5.45 -3.71 -1.34
CA VAL A 178 -4.63 -4.91 -1.57
C VAL A 178 -4.22 -4.96 -3.03
N PHE A 179 -2.95 -5.21 -3.28
CA PHE A 179 -2.43 -5.39 -4.63
C PHE A 179 -1.22 -6.33 -4.65
N ALA A 180 -0.96 -6.88 -5.82
CA ALA A 180 0.17 -7.77 -6.05
C ALA A 180 1.27 -7.08 -6.86
N LEU A 181 2.52 -7.43 -6.56
CA LEU A 181 3.73 -6.99 -7.26
C LEU A 181 4.54 -8.21 -7.71
N ALA A 182 5.51 -8.00 -8.59
CA ALA A 182 6.42 -9.05 -9.05
C ALA A 182 5.67 -10.31 -9.55
N ASP A 183 4.72 -10.12 -10.47
CA ASP A 183 3.90 -11.19 -11.04
C ASP A 183 3.16 -12.05 -10.00
N GLY A 184 2.75 -11.43 -8.89
CA GLY A 184 2.04 -12.09 -7.80
C GLY A 184 2.93 -12.66 -6.70
N ALA A 185 4.26 -12.57 -6.83
CA ALA A 185 5.19 -13.08 -5.83
C ALA A 185 5.29 -12.19 -4.57
N ALA A 186 4.77 -10.96 -4.64
CA ALA A 186 4.62 -10.09 -3.48
C ALA A 186 3.20 -9.56 -3.37
N LYS A 187 2.63 -9.59 -2.16
CA LYS A 187 1.31 -9.04 -1.83
C LYS A 187 1.49 -7.89 -0.86
N VAL A 188 0.88 -6.76 -1.18
CA VAL A 188 0.87 -5.58 -0.32
C VAL A 188 -0.55 -5.34 0.17
N SER A 189 -0.70 -5.14 1.47
CA SER A 189 -1.93 -4.75 2.13
C SER A 189 -1.72 -3.43 2.85
N TYR A 190 -2.56 -2.47 2.56
CA TYR A 190 -2.52 -1.14 3.15
C TYR A 190 -3.84 -0.85 3.85
N LEU A 191 -3.77 -0.40 5.10
CA LEU A 191 -4.92 -0.01 5.89
C LEU A 191 -4.83 1.45 6.26
N LEU A 192 -5.82 2.25 5.86
CA LEU A 192 -5.93 3.67 6.15
C LEU A 192 -7.16 3.95 6.99
N ALA A 193 -6.97 4.60 8.14
CA ALA A 193 -8.08 5.03 8.99
C ALA A 193 -8.93 6.11 8.31
N PRO A 194 -10.26 6.09 8.51
CA PRO A 194 -11.13 7.15 8.01
C PRO A 194 -10.91 8.46 8.76
N ARG A 195 -11.29 9.55 8.12
CA ARG A 195 -11.51 10.83 8.77
C ARG A 195 -12.93 10.83 9.35
N ILE A 196 -13.05 10.98 10.64
CA ILE A 196 -14.33 11.10 11.31
C ILE A 196 -14.57 12.59 11.53
N GLU A 197 -15.66 13.15 10.98
CA GLU A 197 -16.10 14.48 11.33
C GLU A 197 -16.69 14.43 12.75
N SER A 198 -16.12 15.20 13.66
CA SER A 198 -16.75 15.44 14.96
C SER A 198 -17.87 16.48 14.75
N GLU A 199 -19.11 16.07 15.02
CA GLU A 199 -20.27 16.97 15.11
C GLU A 199 -20.03 18.10 16.12
#